data_f2721d2570784c59a628b694d0c1530f
#
_entry.id   f2721d2570784c59a628b694d0c1530f
#
_cell.length_a   1.000
_cell.length_b   1.000
_cell.length_c   1.000
_cell.angle_alpha   90.00
_cell.angle_beta   90.00
_cell.angle_gamma   90.00
#
_symmetry.space_group_name_H-M   'P 1'
#
loop_
_entity.id
_entity.type
_entity.pdbx_description
1 polymer ?
#
loop_
_entity_poly.entity_id
_entity_poly.type
_entity_poly.pdbx_seq_one_letter_code
_entity_poly.pdbx_strand_id
1 'polypeptide(L)'
;MAEIEPFRVVEVLARATQLAAGGADIVHMAAGEPDFVTAAPIVEAGQAALARGATHYSQAAGIPQLREALSRHYADVYGLDIAPSRILITPGASGALLLIAALLMNPGDGMLMTDPGYPCNRHFMRLVEGRGQLVPVGAGSNYQLNAELVQAHWQDNTIGAMVASPANPTGTALSQEELTGLSGAVRSRNGYLLVDEIYHGLVYDGSAPSVLEVDPDAFVINSFSKYFGMTGWRLGWLVAPEAATAEMEKLSQNLFISMSTMAQYAALAGFEPGTREILEQRREIFGQRRDYLLSAVQELGFLV
;
A
#
# COMPACT_ATOMS: atom_id res chain seq x y z
N MET A 1 17.33 -10.34 -14.11
CA MET A 1 18.07 -9.58 -13.07
C MET A 1 18.64 -8.26 -13.60
N ALA A 2 19.18 -8.21 -14.82
CA ALA A 2 19.73 -6.96 -15.38
C ALA A 2 18.76 -5.79 -15.48
N GLU A 3 17.46 -6.05 -15.51
CA GLU A 3 16.39 -5.04 -15.59
C GLU A 3 15.82 -4.65 -14.20
N ILE A 4 16.31 -5.24 -13.11
CA ILE A 4 15.94 -4.87 -11.74
C ILE A 4 17.01 -3.93 -11.22
N GLU A 5 16.63 -2.66 -11.05
CA GLU A 5 17.52 -1.63 -10.55
C GLU A 5 17.53 -1.63 -9.00
N PRO A 6 18.66 -1.21 -8.40
CA PRO A 6 18.70 -0.96 -6.96
C PRO A 6 17.64 0.10 -6.56
N PHE A 7 17.05 -0.09 -5.40
CA PHE A 7 16.16 0.93 -4.84
C PHE A 7 17.00 2.10 -4.31
N ARG A 8 17.14 3.16 -5.12
CA ARG A 8 18.05 4.29 -4.88
C ARG A 8 17.86 4.97 -3.52
N VAL A 9 16.65 4.99 -3.00
CA VAL A 9 16.36 5.56 -1.67
C VAL A 9 17.15 4.84 -0.57
N VAL A 10 17.32 3.51 -0.67
CA VAL A 10 18.10 2.73 0.30
C VAL A 10 19.59 3.11 0.23
N GLU A 11 20.13 3.34 -0.98
CA GLU A 11 21.51 3.80 -1.16
C GLU A 11 21.72 5.19 -0.55
N VAL A 12 20.76 6.12 -0.78
CA VAL A 12 20.79 7.47 -0.19
C VAL A 12 20.74 7.40 1.33
N LEU A 13 19.88 6.58 1.92
CA LEU A 13 19.78 6.39 3.37
C LEU A 13 21.07 5.81 3.95
N ALA A 14 21.67 4.81 3.29
CA ALA A 14 22.94 4.23 3.72
C ALA A 14 24.07 5.29 3.71
N ARG A 15 24.10 6.14 2.67
CA ARG A 15 25.06 7.24 2.58
C ARG A 15 24.83 8.31 3.66
N ALA A 16 23.58 8.69 3.91
CA ALA A 16 23.21 9.62 4.97
C ALA A 16 23.65 9.11 6.35
N THR A 17 23.41 7.83 6.64
CA THR A 17 23.82 7.16 7.88
C THR A 17 25.36 7.20 8.05
N GLN A 18 26.12 6.94 6.98
CA GLN A 18 27.58 7.02 7.01
C GLN A 18 28.08 8.44 7.30
N LEU A 19 27.45 9.46 6.69
CA LEU A 19 27.82 10.87 6.92
C LEU A 19 27.50 11.29 8.35
N ALA A 20 26.33 10.91 8.87
CA ALA A 20 25.96 11.20 10.26
C ALA A 20 26.89 10.52 11.26
N ALA A 21 27.32 9.26 11.01
CA ALA A 21 28.32 8.59 11.82
C ALA A 21 29.70 9.28 11.79
N GLY A 22 30.00 9.98 10.70
CA GLY A 22 31.19 10.85 10.57
C GLY A 22 31.04 12.23 11.21
N GLY A 23 29.95 12.52 11.90
CA GLY A 23 29.68 13.78 12.60
C GLY A 23 28.98 14.86 11.76
N ALA A 24 28.50 14.54 10.56
CA ALA A 24 27.70 15.49 9.77
C ALA A 24 26.28 15.61 10.34
N ASP A 25 25.75 16.83 10.39
CA ASP A 25 24.36 17.08 10.72
C ASP A 25 23.49 16.80 9.48
N ILE A 26 22.73 15.69 9.52
CA ILE A 26 21.93 15.22 8.39
C ILE A 26 20.44 15.30 8.72
N VAL A 27 19.70 16.07 7.93
CA VAL A 27 18.24 16.08 7.93
C VAL A 27 17.75 15.00 6.95
N HIS A 28 17.11 13.95 7.47
CA HIS A 28 16.60 12.87 6.67
C HIS A 28 15.25 13.23 6.02
N MET A 29 15.25 13.45 4.69
CA MET A 29 14.06 13.73 3.89
C MET A 29 13.90 12.79 2.69
N ALA A 30 14.69 11.69 2.64
CA ALA A 30 14.76 10.82 1.48
C ALA A 30 13.72 9.69 1.48
N ALA A 31 13.24 9.27 2.65
CA ALA A 31 12.27 8.18 2.79
C ALA A 31 11.03 8.64 3.56
N GLY A 32 9.85 8.33 3.00
CA GLY A 32 8.57 8.57 3.67
C GLY A 32 8.27 7.50 4.72
N GLU A 33 9.03 7.46 5.80
CA GLU A 33 8.77 6.61 6.95
C GLU A 33 8.24 7.46 8.11
N PRO A 34 7.09 7.06 8.74
CA PRO A 34 6.65 7.72 9.96
C PRO A 34 7.75 7.68 11.03
N ASP A 35 8.09 8.84 11.59
CA ASP A 35 9.18 8.98 12.58
C ASP A 35 8.77 8.65 14.02
N PHE A 36 7.49 8.41 14.26
CA PHE A 36 7.01 7.91 15.53
C PHE A 36 7.33 6.43 15.71
N VAL A 37 7.79 6.06 16.89
CA VAL A 37 7.86 4.63 17.25
C VAL A 37 6.46 4.01 17.24
N THR A 38 6.37 2.71 17.00
CA THR A 38 5.09 1.99 17.07
C THR A 38 4.36 2.31 18.39
N ALA A 39 3.05 2.55 18.34
CA ALA A 39 2.25 2.91 19.52
C ALA A 39 2.37 1.85 20.63
N ALA A 40 2.51 2.32 21.87
CA ALA A 40 2.76 1.44 23.02
C ALA A 40 1.77 0.27 23.14
N PRO A 41 0.45 0.44 22.95
CA PRO A 41 -0.49 -0.70 23.03
C PRO A 41 -0.22 -1.79 21.98
N ILE A 42 0.25 -1.40 20.78
CA ILE A 42 0.63 -2.34 19.72
C ILE A 42 1.89 -3.13 20.14
N VAL A 43 2.89 -2.43 20.70
CA VAL A 43 4.14 -3.07 21.18
C VAL A 43 3.83 -4.03 22.32
N GLU A 44 3.03 -3.62 23.30
CA GLU A 44 2.61 -4.43 24.44
C GLU A 44 1.84 -5.69 24.01
N ALA A 45 0.93 -5.57 23.04
CA ALA A 45 0.23 -6.72 22.46
C ALA A 45 1.18 -7.70 21.78
N GLY A 46 2.21 -7.20 21.07
CA GLY A 46 3.26 -8.03 20.48
C GLY A 46 4.10 -8.75 21.54
N GLN A 47 4.51 -8.05 22.60
CA GLN A 47 5.23 -8.64 23.74
C GLN A 47 4.39 -9.71 24.44
N ALA A 48 3.10 -9.44 24.67
CA ALA A 48 2.18 -10.40 25.27
C ALA A 48 1.99 -11.65 24.36
N ALA A 49 1.98 -11.47 23.03
CA ALA A 49 1.93 -12.59 22.10
C ALA A 49 3.16 -13.48 22.21
N LEU A 50 4.36 -12.89 22.29
CA LEU A 50 5.61 -13.61 22.52
C LEU A 50 5.61 -14.33 23.88
N ALA A 51 5.21 -13.65 24.95
CA ALA A 51 5.21 -14.19 26.30
C ALA A 51 4.29 -15.41 26.45
N ARG A 52 3.14 -15.45 25.74
CA ARG A 52 2.25 -16.61 25.71
C ARG A 52 2.60 -17.69 24.71
N GLY A 53 3.74 -17.56 24.02
CA GLY A 53 4.21 -18.57 23.06
C GLY A 53 3.47 -18.57 21.71
N ALA A 54 2.87 -17.44 21.28
CA ALA A 54 2.24 -17.30 19.97
C ALA A 54 3.29 -17.20 18.85
N THR A 55 4.13 -18.24 18.70
CA THR A 55 5.28 -18.30 17.79
C THR A 55 5.17 -19.40 16.74
N HIS A 56 4.06 -20.13 16.72
CA HIS A 56 3.78 -21.15 15.71
C HIS A 56 3.21 -20.55 14.44
N TYR A 57 3.20 -21.33 13.38
CA TYR A 57 2.54 -20.96 12.12
C TYR A 57 1.06 -20.64 12.36
N SER A 58 0.60 -19.58 11.75
CA SER A 58 -0.83 -19.26 11.62
C SER A 58 -1.40 -19.82 10.31
N GLN A 59 -2.67 -19.58 10.07
CA GLN A 59 -3.26 -19.81 8.75
C GLN A 59 -2.56 -18.93 7.70
N ALA A 60 -2.43 -19.43 6.48
CA ALA A 60 -1.76 -18.70 5.40
C ALA A 60 -2.47 -17.39 5.02
N ALA A 61 -3.79 -17.36 5.11
CA ALA A 61 -4.57 -16.15 4.92
C ALA A 61 -4.47 -15.15 6.10
N GLY A 62 -3.82 -15.54 7.21
CA GLY A 62 -3.75 -14.78 8.45
C GLY A 62 -4.71 -15.26 9.53
N ILE A 63 -4.50 -14.80 10.78
CA ILE A 63 -5.38 -15.18 11.90
C ILE A 63 -6.80 -14.65 11.68
N PRO A 64 -7.85 -15.45 11.99
CA PRO A 64 -9.24 -15.04 11.77
C PRO A 64 -9.59 -13.72 12.43
N GLN A 65 -9.12 -13.51 13.67
CA GLN A 65 -9.39 -12.30 14.44
C GLN A 65 -8.92 -11.02 13.73
N LEU A 66 -7.76 -11.06 13.05
CA LEU A 66 -7.23 -9.90 12.32
C LEU A 66 -8.03 -9.64 11.05
N ARG A 67 -8.42 -10.70 10.33
CA ARG A 67 -9.26 -10.59 9.13
C ARG A 67 -10.65 -10.04 9.46
N GLU A 68 -11.24 -10.47 10.58
CA GLU A 68 -12.49 -9.93 11.12
C GLU A 68 -12.35 -8.46 11.57
N ALA A 69 -11.22 -8.09 12.20
CA ALA A 69 -10.95 -6.71 12.58
C ALA A 69 -10.83 -5.79 11.36
N LEU A 70 -10.18 -6.26 10.29
CA LEU A 70 -10.11 -5.55 9.02
C LEU A 70 -11.48 -5.46 8.34
N SER A 71 -12.27 -6.52 8.33
CA SER A 71 -13.66 -6.48 7.81
C SER A 71 -14.49 -5.40 8.53
N ARG A 72 -14.44 -5.35 9.86
CA ARG A 72 -15.08 -4.27 10.65
C ARG A 72 -14.51 -2.89 10.31
N HIS A 73 -13.20 -2.78 10.10
CA HIS A 73 -12.58 -1.52 9.69
C HIS A 73 -13.14 -1.00 8.38
N TYR A 74 -13.33 -1.86 7.36
CA TYR A 74 -13.96 -1.47 6.10
C TYR A 74 -15.41 -1.04 6.30
N ALA A 75 -16.17 -1.71 7.17
CA ALA A 75 -17.54 -1.31 7.51
C ALA A 75 -17.58 0.05 8.22
N ASP A 76 -16.72 0.26 9.22
CA ASP A 76 -16.68 1.48 10.03
C ASP A 76 -16.21 2.72 9.25
N VAL A 77 -15.23 2.56 8.36
CA VAL A 77 -14.59 3.68 7.66
C VAL A 77 -15.25 3.99 6.32
N TYR A 78 -15.63 2.96 5.56
CA TYR A 78 -16.12 3.10 4.19
C TYR A 78 -17.58 2.66 4.02
N GLY A 79 -18.22 2.09 5.05
CA GLY A 79 -19.55 1.52 4.94
C GLY A 79 -19.61 0.24 4.09
N LEU A 80 -18.49 -0.44 3.90
CA LEU A 80 -18.37 -1.61 3.03
C LEU A 80 -18.42 -2.93 3.81
N ASP A 81 -19.30 -3.84 3.40
CA ASP A 81 -19.35 -5.21 3.93
C ASP A 81 -18.37 -6.11 3.17
N ILE A 82 -17.14 -6.17 3.64
CA ILE A 82 -16.07 -7.01 3.06
C ILE A 82 -15.97 -8.31 3.86
N ALA A 83 -16.33 -9.43 3.23
CA ALA A 83 -16.22 -10.74 3.86
C ALA A 83 -14.76 -11.02 4.30
N PRO A 84 -14.52 -11.49 5.55
CA PRO A 84 -13.17 -11.83 6.02
C PRO A 84 -12.45 -12.83 5.10
N SER A 85 -13.17 -13.67 4.35
CA SER A 85 -12.60 -14.59 3.37
C SER A 85 -11.88 -13.89 2.21
N ARG A 86 -12.26 -12.65 1.88
CA ARG A 86 -11.62 -11.84 0.84
C ARG A 86 -10.33 -11.16 1.29
N ILE A 87 -10.05 -11.16 2.59
CA ILE A 87 -8.91 -10.45 3.20
C ILE A 87 -7.78 -11.45 3.45
N LEU A 88 -6.62 -11.21 2.86
CA LEU A 88 -5.40 -11.98 3.09
C LEU A 88 -4.36 -11.09 3.78
N ILE A 89 -3.80 -11.58 4.87
CA ILE A 89 -2.67 -10.93 5.53
C ILE A 89 -1.39 -11.23 4.76
N THR A 90 -0.53 -10.24 4.58
CA THR A 90 0.66 -10.33 3.73
C THR A 90 1.90 -9.79 4.44
N PRO A 91 3.13 -10.15 4.04
CA PRO A 91 4.36 -9.56 4.57
C PRO A 91 4.56 -8.13 4.02
N GLY A 92 3.72 -7.19 4.51
CA GLY A 92 3.60 -5.83 4.01
C GLY A 92 2.90 -5.76 2.65
N ALA A 93 2.72 -4.56 2.12
CA ALA A 93 2.18 -4.34 0.77
C ALA A 93 3.03 -5.03 -0.32
N SER A 94 4.34 -5.17 -0.10
CA SER A 94 5.23 -5.87 -1.04
C SER A 94 4.84 -7.33 -1.27
N GLY A 95 4.43 -8.03 -0.21
CA GLY A 95 3.93 -9.40 -0.32
C GLY A 95 2.61 -9.48 -1.08
N ALA A 96 1.71 -8.51 -0.88
CA ALA A 96 0.47 -8.41 -1.64
C ALA A 96 0.73 -8.22 -3.14
N LEU A 97 1.64 -7.30 -3.48
CA LEU A 97 2.04 -7.04 -4.87
C LEU A 97 2.64 -8.28 -5.54
N LEU A 98 3.51 -9.01 -4.82
CA LEU A 98 4.09 -10.24 -5.35
C LEU A 98 3.03 -11.32 -5.61
N LEU A 99 2.08 -11.49 -4.67
CA LEU A 99 0.98 -12.45 -4.83
C LEU A 99 0.10 -12.10 -6.03
N ILE A 100 -0.27 -10.82 -6.18
CA ILE A 100 -1.10 -10.35 -7.30
C ILE A 100 -0.36 -10.56 -8.63
N ALA A 101 0.90 -10.15 -8.72
CA ALA A 101 1.69 -10.33 -9.92
C ALA A 101 1.82 -11.83 -10.29
N ALA A 102 2.09 -12.69 -9.30
CA ALA A 102 2.19 -14.13 -9.52
C ALA A 102 0.87 -14.80 -9.93
N LEU A 103 -0.27 -14.25 -9.47
CA LEU A 103 -1.59 -14.77 -9.85
C LEU A 103 -2.00 -14.35 -11.27
N LEU A 104 -1.80 -13.08 -11.59
CA LEU A 104 -2.45 -12.47 -12.76
C LEU A 104 -1.58 -12.48 -14.02
N MET A 105 -0.25 -12.47 -13.88
CA MET A 105 0.64 -12.23 -15.02
C MET A 105 1.25 -13.51 -15.55
N ASN A 106 1.26 -13.62 -16.86
CA ASN A 106 2.09 -14.57 -17.60
C ASN A 106 3.34 -13.85 -18.18
N PRO A 107 4.37 -14.59 -18.59
CA PRO A 107 5.52 -13.99 -19.27
C PRO A 107 5.12 -13.09 -20.45
N GLY A 108 5.56 -11.84 -20.41
CA GLY A 108 5.28 -10.85 -21.46
C GLY A 108 4.04 -9.99 -21.23
N ASP A 109 3.17 -10.33 -20.28
CA ASP A 109 2.01 -9.48 -19.94
C ASP A 109 2.43 -8.11 -19.42
N GLY A 110 1.61 -7.10 -19.68
CA GLY A 110 1.82 -5.71 -19.30
C GLY A 110 0.80 -5.21 -18.25
N MET A 111 1.27 -4.40 -17.30
CA MET A 111 0.44 -3.68 -16.34
C MET A 111 0.69 -2.18 -16.47
N LEU A 112 -0.35 -1.40 -16.80
CA LEU A 112 -0.24 0.07 -16.84
C LEU A 112 0.07 0.60 -15.45
N MET A 113 1.03 1.51 -15.35
CA MET A 113 1.46 2.16 -14.10
C MET A 113 1.78 3.61 -14.36
N THR A 114 1.64 4.47 -13.35
CA THR A 114 2.02 5.89 -13.46
C THR A 114 3.53 6.08 -13.48
N ASP A 115 3.99 7.11 -14.24
CA ASP A 115 5.33 7.65 -14.18
C ASP A 115 5.24 9.19 -14.09
N PRO A 116 5.56 9.81 -12.91
CA PRO A 116 6.16 9.21 -11.73
C PRO A 116 5.24 8.26 -10.97
N GLY A 117 5.85 7.29 -10.28
CA GLY A 117 5.19 6.32 -9.41
C GLY A 117 6.17 5.62 -8.48
N TYR A 118 5.69 4.75 -7.59
CA TYR A 118 6.57 4.02 -6.68
C TYR A 118 7.50 3.06 -7.45
N PRO A 119 8.82 3.25 -7.38
CA PRO A 119 9.75 2.58 -8.30
C PRO A 119 9.75 1.05 -8.23
N CYS A 120 9.41 0.48 -7.06
CA CYS A 120 9.45 -0.97 -6.88
C CYS A 120 8.31 -1.70 -7.63
N ASN A 121 7.19 -1.02 -7.94
CA ASN A 121 6.03 -1.67 -8.54
C ASN A 121 6.38 -2.39 -9.85
N ARG A 122 7.13 -1.76 -10.74
CA ARG A 122 7.57 -2.38 -12.00
C ARG A 122 8.44 -3.62 -11.79
N HIS A 123 9.17 -3.69 -10.67
CA HIS A 123 10.04 -4.82 -10.36
C HIS A 123 9.26 -6.06 -9.90
N PHE A 124 8.12 -5.88 -9.22
CA PHE A 124 7.23 -7.01 -8.90
C PHE A 124 6.69 -7.66 -10.17
N MET A 125 6.30 -6.86 -11.16
CA MET A 125 5.86 -7.38 -12.47
C MET A 125 7.02 -8.09 -13.18
N ARG A 126 8.23 -7.52 -13.11
CA ARG A 126 9.42 -8.11 -13.74
C ARG A 126 9.84 -9.44 -13.12
N LEU A 127 9.61 -9.64 -11.82
CA LEU A 127 9.92 -10.91 -11.14
C LEU A 127 9.15 -12.11 -11.71
N VAL A 128 7.96 -11.88 -12.25
CA VAL A 128 7.12 -12.90 -12.89
C VAL A 128 7.19 -12.82 -14.43
N GLU A 129 8.27 -12.26 -14.97
CA GLU A 129 8.52 -12.06 -16.41
C GLU A 129 7.51 -11.16 -17.13
N GLY A 130 6.68 -10.44 -16.39
CA GLY A 130 5.78 -9.40 -16.89
C GLY A 130 6.51 -8.05 -17.06
N ARG A 131 5.76 -7.02 -17.43
CA ARG A 131 6.25 -5.66 -17.66
C ARG A 131 5.36 -4.61 -17.01
N GLY A 132 5.96 -3.69 -16.26
CA GLY A 132 5.32 -2.41 -15.93
C GLY A 132 5.32 -1.52 -17.18
N GLN A 133 4.15 -1.20 -17.71
CA GLN A 133 3.96 -0.26 -18.81
C GLN A 133 3.78 1.13 -18.22
N LEU A 134 4.87 1.92 -18.20
CA LEU A 134 4.89 3.22 -17.57
C LEU A 134 4.17 4.25 -18.45
N VAL A 135 3.16 4.91 -17.88
CA VAL A 135 2.36 5.96 -18.52
C VAL A 135 2.80 7.30 -17.93
N PRO A 136 3.36 8.22 -18.76
CA PRO A 136 3.68 9.55 -18.29
C PRO A 136 2.43 10.28 -17.80
N VAL A 137 2.48 10.75 -16.54
CA VAL A 137 1.41 11.54 -15.92
C VAL A 137 1.97 12.87 -15.42
N GLY A 138 1.13 13.89 -15.38
CA GLY A 138 1.54 15.23 -14.97
C GLY A 138 0.41 16.03 -14.35
N ALA A 139 0.62 17.33 -14.15
CA ALA A 139 -0.38 18.22 -13.54
C ALA A 139 -1.73 18.19 -14.27
N GLY A 140 -1.74 18.00 -15.61
CA GLY A 140 -2.98 17.93 -16.39
C GLY A 140 -3.84 16.71 -16.12
N SER A 141 -3.28 15.66 -15.51
CA SER A 141 -4.00 14.46 -15.07
C SER A 141 -3.94 14.26 -13.55
N ASN A 142 -3.63 15.32 -12.80
CA ASN A 142 -3.41 15.24 -11.35
C ASN A 142 -2.39 14.15 -10.97
N TYR A 143 -1.39 13.92 -11.84
CA TYR A 143 -0.37 12.87 -11.69
C TYR A 143 -0.95 11.46 -11.48
N GLN A 144 -2.16 11.21 -11.98
CA GLN A 144 -2.86 9.93 -11.88
C GLN A 144 -3.22 9.39 -13.26
N LEU A 145 -3.45 8.06 -13.35
CA LEU A 145 -4.12 7.47 -14.50
C LEU A 145 -5.60 7.84 -14.48
N ASN A 146 -6.12 8.14 -15.65
CA ASN A 146 -7.55 8.34 -15.88
C ASN A 146 -8.02 7.46 -17.06
N ALA A 147 -9.33 7.49 -17.35
CA ALA A 147 -9.91 6.68 -18.41
C ALA A 147 -9.27 6.94 -19.79
N GLU A 148 -8.95 8.20 -20.12
CA GLU A 148 -8.35 8.57 -21.40
C GLU A 148 -6.93 8.00 -21.54
N LEU A 149 -6.11 8.12 -20.50
CA LEU A 149 -4.75 7.58 -20.46
C LEU A 149 -4.76 6.06 -20.55
N VAL A 150 -5.69 5.39 -19.85
CA VAL A 150 -5.85 3.93 -19.97
C VAL A 150 -6.16 3.54 -21.42
N GLN A 151 -7.12 4.19 -22.06
CA GLN A 151 -7.49 3.89 -23.44
C GLN A 151 -6.33 4.15 -24.42
N ALA A 152 -5.60 5.25 -24.25
CA ALA A 152 -4.51 5.66 -25.13
C ALA A 152 -3.27 4.75 -25.03
N HIS A 153 -3.02 4.16 -23.86
CA HIS A 153 -1.80 3.37 -23.62
C HIS A 153 -2.05 1.86 -23.53
N TRP A 154 -3.32 1.41 -23.65
CA TRP A 154 -3.63 -0.02 -23.63
C TRP A 154 -3.07 -0.72 -24.87
N GLN A 155 -2.25 -1.74 -24.67
CA GLN A 155 -1.61 -2.55 -25.72
C GLN A 155 -2.24 -3.97 -25.74
N ASP A 156 -1.93 -4.75 -26.77
CA ASP A 156 -2.47 -6.10 -26.94
C ASP A 156 -2.11 -7.05 -25.76
N ASN A 157 -0.95 -6.83 -25.14
CA ASN A 157 -0.48 -7.59 -23.98
C ASN A 157 -0.81 -6.94 -22.65
N THR A 158 -1.56 -5.84 -22.60
CA THR A 158 -1.97 -5.20 -21.35
C THR A 158 -3.08 -5.98 -20.70
N ILE A 159 -2.89 -6.39 -19.44
CA ILE A 159 -3.88 -7.15 -18.68
C ILE A 159 -4.56 -6.33 -17.59
N GLY A 160 -4.08 -5.13 -17.28
CA GLY A 160 -4.66 -4.31 -16.22
C GLY A 160 -3.94 -3.00 -15.99
N ALA A 161 -4.40 -2.28 -14.98
CA ALA A 161 -3.81 -1.04 -14.51
C ALA A 161 -3.61 -1.07 -12.99
N MET A 162 -2.51 -0.47 -12.54
CA MET A 162 -2.19 -0.29 -11.14
C MET A 162 -1.97 1.18 -10.83
N VAL A 163 -2.68 1.69 -9.82
CA VAL A 163 -2.52 3.04 -9.28
C VAL A 163 -2.31 3.00 -7.77
N ALA A 164 -1.81 4.09 -7.21
CA ALA A 164 -1.81 4.33 -5.78
C ALA A 164 -2.66 5.58 -5.49
N SER A 165 -3.54 5.50 -4.50
CA SER A 165 -4.37 6.63 -4.08
C SER A 165 -4.51 6.62 -2.56
N PRO A 166 -3.89 7.58 -1.85
CA PRO A 166 -2.94 8.61 -2.34
C PRO A 166 -1.66 8.04 -2.93
N ALA A 167 -1.09 8.74 -3.92
CA ALA A 167 0.07 8.27 -4.68
C ALA A 167 1.41 8.61 -4.02
N ASN A 168 2.37 7.74 -4.22
CA ASN A 168 3.79 8.02 -3.97
C ASN A 168 4.51 8.13 -5.33
N PRO A 169 5.19 9.26 -5.66
CA PRO A 169 5.64 10.31 -4.73
C PRO A 169 4.74 11.56 -4.69
N THR A 170 3.66 11.65 -5.47
CA THR A 170 2.97 12.91 -5.75
C THR A 170 2.00 13.36 -4.67
N GLY A 171 1.56 12.46 -3.79
CA GLY A 171 0.57 12.74 -2.74
C GLY A 171 -0.86 12.95 -3.26
N THR A 172 -1.08 12.86 -4.56
CA THR A 172 -2.39 13.07 -5.18
C THR A 172 -3.31 11.87 -4.92
N ALA A 173 -4.59 12.14 -4.67
CA ALA A 173 -5.61 11.14 -4.45
C ALA A 173 -6.67 11.18 -5.56
N LEU A 174 -7.26 10.03 -5.87
CA LEU A 174 -8.38 9.90 -6.79
C LEU A 174 -9.69 10.10 -6.04
N SER A 175 -10.58 10.89 -6.62
CA SER A 175 -11.98 11.00 -6.19
C SER A 175 -12.77 9.74 -6.55
N GLN A 176 -13.97 9.59 -5.99
CA GLN A 176 -14.86 8.48 -6.33
C GLN A 176 -15.27 8.51 -7.82
N GLU A 177 -15.45 9.69 -8.40
CA GLU A 177 -15.74 9.85 -9.83
C GLU A 177 -14.57 9.38 -10.71
N GLU A 178 -13.35 9.79 -10.37
CA GLU A 178 -12.13 9.37 -11.08
C GLU A 178 -11.89 7.86 -10.96
N LEU A 179 -12.10 7.26 -9.78
CA LEU A 179 -12.04 5.80 -9.58
C LEU A 179 -13.10 5.08 -10.42
N THR A 180 -14.33 5.63 -10.50
CA THR A 180 -15.39 5.05 -11.33
C THR A 180 -15.01 5.08 -12.81
N GLY A 181 -14.50 6.20 -13.30
CA GLY A 181 -14.04 6.34 -14.68
C GLY A 181 -12.88 5.41 -15.01
N LEU A 182 -11.89 5.33 -14.11
CA LEU A 182 -10.73 4.46 -14.24
C LEU A 182 -11.15 2.98 -14.27
N SER A 183 -11.98 2.55 -13.33
CA SER A 183 -12.49 1.18 -13.27
C SER A 183 -13.28 0.84 -14.54
N GLY A 184 -14.17 1.72 -14.99
CA GLY A 184 -14.93 1.53 -16.24
C GLY A 184 -14.03 1.35 -17.46
N ALA A 185 -12.96 2.15 -17.57
CA ALA A 185 -11.99 2.04 -18.67
C ALA A 185 -11.24 0.70 -18.66
N VAL A 186 -10.77 0.26 -17.49
CA VAL A 186 -10.05 -1.01 -17.32
C VAL A 186 -10.98 -2.20 -17.58
N ARG A 187 -12.20 -2.18 -17.02
CA ARG A 187 -13.21 -3.24 -17.20
C ARG A 187 -13.68 -3.37 -18.64
N SER A 188 -13.79 -2.26 -19.39
CA SER A 188 -14.13 -2.31 -20.82
C SER A 188 -13.13 -3.09 -21.66
N ARG A 189 -11.93 -3.31 -21.15
CA ARG A 189 -10.85 -4.11 -21.75
C ARG A 189 -10.73 -5.51 -21.12
N ASN A 190 -11.68 -5.93 -20.27
CA ASN A 190 -11.61 -7.15 -19.47
C ASN A 190 -10.33 -7.19 -18.59
N GLY A 191 -9.84 -6.03 -18.18
CA GLY A 191 -8.61 -5.89 -17.41
C GLY A 191 -8.84 -5.94 -15.91
N TYR A 192 -7.72 -6.08 -15.18
CA TYR A 192 -7.66 -6.06 -13.73
C TYR A 192 -7.31 -4.66 -13.23
N LEU A 193 -8.04 -4.17 -12.21
CA LEU A 193 -7.70 -2.93 -11.52
C LEU A 193 -7.08 -3.25 -10.16
N LEU A 194 -5.87 -2.69 -9.93
CA LEU A 194 -5.13 -2.79 -8.68
C LEU A 194 -5.00 -1.39 -8.09
N VAL A 195 -5.40 -1.22 -6.84
CA VAL A 195 -5.26 0.07 -6.14
C VAL A 195 -4.48 -0.12 -4.84
N ASP A 196 -3.36 0.59 -4.75
CA ASP A 196 -2.56 0.65 -3.52
C ASP A 196 -3.11 1.79 -2.64
N GLU A 197 -3.80 1.40 -1.57
CA GLU A 197 -4.43 2.29 -0.59
C GLU A 197 -3.59 2.44 0.69
N ILE A 198 -2.28 2.16 0.62
CA ILE A 198 -1.36 2.14 1.77
C ILE A 198 -1.37 3.45 2.57
N TYR A 199 -1.71 4.58 1.95
CA TYR A 199 -1.75 5.90 2.59
C TYR A 199 -3.15 6.30 3.08
N HIS A 200 -4.16 5.45 2.95
CA HIS A 200 -5.44 5.66 3.63
C HIS A 200 -5.22 5.79 5.15
N GLY A 201 -5.91 6.71 5.78
CA GLY A 201 -5.65 7.11 7.17
C GLY A 201 -4.60 8.22 7.34
N LEU A 202 -3.83 8.57 6.28
CA LEU A 202 -2.92 9.73 6.25
C LEU A 202 -3.39 10.83 5.29
N VAL A 203 -4.70 10.90 5.04
CA VAL A 203 -5.35 12.01 4.34
C VAL A 203 -5.73 13.07 5.38
N TYR A 204 -5.41 14.32 5.10
CA TYR A 204 -5.57 15.41 6.07
C TYR A 204 -6.81 16.27 5.78
N ASP A 205 -7.23 16.34 4.53
CA ASP A 205 -8.36 17.14 4.08
C ASP A 205 -9.46 16.20 3.53
N GLY A 206 -10.42 15.83 4.38
CA GLY A 206 -11.46 14.87 4.03
C GLY A 206 -11.05 13.41 4.20
N SER A 207 -11.53 12.53 3.30
CA SER A 207 -11.20 11.10 3.26
C SER A 207 -10.92 10.67 1.82
N ALA A 208 -10.05 9.67 1.64
CA ALA A 208 -9.88 9.02 0.35
C ALA A 208 -10.93 7.89 0.23
N PRO A 209 -11.70 7.83 -0.87
CA PRO A 209 -12.61 6.72 -1.13
C PRO A 209 -11.82 5.44 -1.42
N SER A 210 -12.31 4.29 -0.94
CA SER A 210 -11.78 3.00 -1.38
C SER A 210 -12.29 2.68 -2.78
N VAL A 211 -11.45 2.09 -3.62
CA VAL A 211 -11.91 1.61 -4.94
C VAL A 211 -13.03 0.58 -4.81
N LEU A 212 -13.11 -0.13 -3.69
CA LEU A 212 -14.17 -1.12 -3.45
C LEU A 212 -15.59 -0.50 -3.34
N GLU A 213 -15.70 0.82 -3.17
CA GLU A 213 -16.97 1.54 -3.22
C GLU A 213 -17.56 1.59 -4.65
N VAL A 214 -16.69 1.50 -5.66
CA VAL A 214 -17.09 1.61 -7.09
C VAL A 214 -16.81 0.34 -7.88
N ASP A 215 -15.85 -0.47 -7.45
CA ASP A 215 -15.45 -1.73 -8.10
C ASP A 215 -15.17 -2.81 -7.05
N PRO A 216 -16.17 -3.61 -6.67
CA PRO A 216 -15.99 -4.68 -5.68
C PRO A 216 -15.04 -5.78 -6.12
N ASP A 217 -14.71 -5.87 -7.41
CA ASP A 217 -13.78 -6.85 -7.98
C ASP A 217 -12.37 -6.28 -8.21
N ALA A 218 -12.06 -5.07 -7.74
CA ALA A 218 -10.71 -4.55 -7.72
C ALA A 218 -9.85 -5.26 -6.66
N PHE A 219 -8.53 -5.31 -6.91
CA PHE A 219 -7.56 -5.73 -5.90
C PHE A 219 -7.11 -4.52 -5.10
N VAL A 220 -7.28 -4.55 -3.78
CA VAL A 220 -6.80 -3.49 -2.89
C VAL A 220 -5.58 -3.96 -2.13
N ILE A 221 -4.51 -3.19 -2.20
CA ILE A 221 -3.29 -3.38 -1.43
C ILE A 221 -3.26 -2.37 -0.28
N ASN A 222 -2.96 -2.83 0.94
CA ASN A 222 -2.81 -1.93 2.06
C ASN A 222 -1.76 -2.47 3.06
N SER A 223 -1.40 -1.68 4.08
CA SER A 223 -0.34 -2.05 5.00
C SER A 223 -0.50 -1.39 6.38
N PHE A 224 0.01 -2.08 7.39
CA PHE A 224 0.19 -1.51 8.74
C PHE A 224 1.39 -0.57 8.83
N SER A 225 2.19 -0.42 7.76
CA SER A 225 3.43 0.35 7.79
C SER A 225 3.23 1.86 7.99
N LYS A 226 2.16 2.46 7.45
CA LYS A 226 2.03 3.92 7.38
C LYS A 226 1.17 4.47 8.52
N TYR A 227 -0.14 4.45 8.39
CA TYR A 227 -1.05 4.95 9.42
C TYR A 227 -0.83 4.29 10.79
N PHE A 228 -0.66 2.98 10.84
CA PHE A 228 -0.46 2.22 12.09
C PHE A 228 0.96 2.33 12.66
N GLY A 229 1.92 2.92 11.95
CA GLY A 229 3.30 3.10 12.41
C GLY A 229 4.05 1.79 12.65
N MET A 230 3.78 0.75 11.86
CA MET A 230 4.33 -0.59 11.99
C MET A 230 5.28 -0.95 10.84
N THR A 231 6.17 -0.04 10.42
CA THR A 231 7.06 -0.26 9.25
C THR A 231 7.91 -1.51 9.39
N GLY A 232 8.63 -1.67 10.49
CA GLY A 232 9.53 -2.79 10.76
C GLY A 232 8.84 -4.12 11.08
N TRP A 233 7.53 -4.14 11.35
CA TRP A 233 6.77 -5.36 11.63
C TRP A 233 6.48 -6.19 10.39
N ARG A 234 6.63 -5.58 9.21
CA ARG A 234 6.42 -6.22 7.91
C ARG A 234 5.06 -6.89 7.78
N LEU A 235 4.00 -6.15 8.04
CA LEU A 235 2.62 -6.63 7.98
C LEU A 235 1.77 -5.73 7.08
N GLY A 236 0.93 -6.33 6.26
CA GLY A 236 -0.03 -5.68 5.40
C GLY A 236 -1.21 -6.60 5.11
N TRP A 237 -2.08 -6.18 4.23
CA TRP A 237 -3.19 -7.01 3.77
C TRP A 237 -3.55 -6.69 2.32
N LEU A 238 -4.21 -7.65 1.73
CA LEU A 238 -4.79 -7.62 0.40
C LEU A 238 -6.29 -7.89 0.53
N VAL A 239 -7.12 -7.09 -0.12
CA VAL A 239 -8.51 -7.46 -0.39
C VAL A 239 -8.59 -7.94 -1.83
N ALA A 240 -8.97 -9.20 -2.04
CA ALA A 240 -9.08 -9.81 -3.35
C ALA A 240 -10.55 -9.92 -3.81
N PRO A 241 -10.81 -9.94 -5.13
CA PRO A 241 -12.08 -10.42 -5.65
C PRO A 241 -12.41 -11.81 -5.11
N GLU A 242 -13.68 -12.10 -4.86
CA GLU A 242 -14.08 -13.39 -4.30
C GLU A 242 -13.58 -14.57 -5.14
N ALA A 243 -13.68 -14.45 -6.46
CA ALA A 243 -13.21 -15.46 -7.41
C ALA A 243 -11.70 -15.74 -7.35
N ALA A 244 -10.90 -14.82 -6.82
CA ALA A 244 -9.44 -14.93 -6.73
C ALA A 244 -8.95 -15.45 -5.36
N THR A 245 -9.80 -15.46 -4.33
CA THR A 245 -9.37 -15.69 -2.94
C THR A 245 -8.73 -17.07 -2.74
N ALA A 246 -9.30 -18.13 -3.31
CA ALA A 246 -8.78 -19.49 -3.16
C ALA A 246 -7.39 -19.65 -3.78
N GLU A 247 -7.17 -19.09 -4.97
CA GLU A 247 -5.88 -19.16 -5.67
C GLU A 247 -4.84 -18.27 -4.98
N MET A 248 -5.25 -17.10 -4.46
CA MET A 248 -4.39 -16.24 -3.65
C MET A 248 -3.94 -16.92 -2.36
N GLU A 249 -4.85 -17.62 -1.65
CA GLU A 249 -4.49 -18.35 -0.45
C GLU A 249 -3.53 -19.50 -0.77
N LYS A 250 -3.77 -20.24 -1.87
CA LYS A 250 -2.87 -21.28 -2.36
C LYS A 250 -1.45 -20.75 -2.63
N LEU A 251 -1.33 -19.59 -3.29
CA LEU A 251 -0.06 -18.94 -3.52
C LEU A 251 0.60 -18.52 -2.20
N SER A 252 -0.15 -17.93 -1.27
CA SER A 252 0.36 -17.54 0.04
C SER A 252 0.88 -18.72 0.84
N GLN A 253 0.18 -19.88 0.80
CA GLN A 253 0.64 -21.13 1.41
C GLN A 253 2.00 -21.57 0.89
N ASN A 254 2.22 -21.47 -0.42
CA ASN A 254 3.44 -21.95 -1.06
C ASN A 254 4.61 -20.95 -0.98
N LEU A 255 4.34 -19.65 -1.00
CA LEU A 255 5.37 -18.64 -0.99
C LEU A 255 5.80 -18.24 0.43
N PHE A 256 4.86 -18.21 1.38
CA PHE A 256 5.09 -17.63 2.71
C PHE A 256 4.78 -18.59 3.86
N ILE A 257 4.01 -19.67 3.63
CA ILE A 257 3.47 -20.58 4.64
C ILE A 257 2.50 -19.84 5.58
N SER A 258 2.98 -18.85 6.33
CA SER A 258 2.18 -17.95 7.17
C SER A 258 2.92 -16.64 7.43
N MET A 259 2.18 -15.63 7.85
CA MET A 259 2.74 -14.35 8.26
C MET A 259 3.22 -14.40 9.72
N SER A 260 4.08 -13.44 10.12
CA SER A 260 4.52 -13.32 11.51
C SER A 260 3.32 -13.31 12.47
N THR A 261 3.18 -14.36 13.25
CA THR A 261 2.05 -14.54 14.18
C THR A 261 2.03 -13.45 15.24
N MET A 262 3.21 -13.09 15.78
CA MET A 262 3.34 -12.02 16.77
C MET A 262 2.92 -10.67 16.20
N ALA A 263 3.32 -10.37 14.95
CA ALA A 263 2.94 -9.12 14.29
C ALA A 263 1.43 -9.03 14.07
N GLN A 264 0.79 -10.14 13.74
CA GLN A 264 -0.67 -10.16 13.57
C GLN A 264 -1.41 -9.90 14.89
N TYR A 265 -0.96 -10.48 16.01
CA TYR A 265 -1.55 -10.19 17.31
C TYR A 265 -1.26 -8.76 17.77
N ALA A 266 -0.09 -8.22 17.48
CA ALA A 266 0.23 -6.81 17.74
C ALA A 266 -0.71 -5.88 16.97
N ALA A 267 -0.94 -6.17 15.68
CA ALA A 267 -1.78 -5.36 14.81
C ALA A 267 -3.24 -5.27 15.27
N LEU A 268 -3.77 -6.29 15.96
CA LEU A 268 -5.12 -6.24 16.54
C LEU A 268 -5.31 -5.05 17.48
N ALA A 269 -4.30 -4.72 18.29
CA ALA A 269 -4.34 -3.58 19.18
C ALA A 269 -4.44 -2.24 18.43
N GLY A 270 -4.07 -2.18 17.15
CA GLY A 270 -4.23 -1.00 16.31
C GLY A 270 -5.68 -0.61 16.04
N PHE A 271 -6.62 -1.53 16.20
CA PHE A 271 -8.05 -1.28 16.02
C PHE A 271 -8.78 -0.91 17.32
N GLU A 272 -8.12 -1.00 18.47
CA GLU A 272 -8.69 -0.61 19.74
C GLU A 272 -8.87 0.92 19.83
N PRO A 273 -9.97 1.40 20.46
CA PRO A 273 -10.27 2.83 20.50
C PRO A 273 -9.12 3.69 21.04
N GLY A 274 -8.51 3.30 22.16
CA GLY A 274 -7.41 4.07 22.76
C GLY A 274 -6.14 4.11 21.89
N THR A 275 -5.89 3.07 21.10
CA THR A 275 -4.79 3.09 20.11
C THR A 275 -5.13 4.00 18.93
N ARG A 276 -6.37 3.95 18.45
CA ARG A 276 -6.82 4.84 17.36
C ARG A 276 -6.68 6.31 17.74
N GLU A 277 -6.98 6.70 18.98
CA GLU A 277 -6.76 8.06 19.47
C GLU A 277 -5.28 8.49 19.33
N ILE A 278 -4.35 7.61 19.69
CA ILE A 278 -2.91 7.87 19.51
C ILE A 278 -2.55 8.04 18.03
N LEU A 279 -3.09 7.20 17.15
CA LEU A 279 -2.81 7.24 15.71
C LEU A 279 -3.38 8.52 15.08
N GLU A 280 -4.59 8.93 15.48
CA GLU A 280 -5.21 10.18 15.01
C GLU A 280 -4.42 11.42 15.46
N GLN A 281 -3.97 11.47 16.71
CA GLN A 281 -3.10 12.55 17.18
C GLN A 281 -1.81 12.66 16.34
N ARG A 282 -1.23 11.51 15.94
CA ARG A 282 -0.06 11.49 15.06
C ARG A 282 -0.39 11.97 13.65
N ARG A 283 -1.55 11.57 13.12
CA ARG A 283 -2.03 12.06 11.82
C ARG A 283 -2.18 13.58 11.83
N GLU A 284 -2.74 14.15 12.89
CA GLU A 284 -2.85 15.59 13.07
C GLU A 284 -1.47 16.29 13.09
N ILE A 285 -0.49 15.71 13.79
CA ILE A 285 0.89 16.24 13.80
C ILE A 285 1.50 16.20 12.39
N PHE A 286 1.29 15.13 11.62
CA PHE A 286 1.75 15.07 10.22
C PHE A 286 1.07 16.14 9.36
N GLY A 287 -0.24 16.37 9.55
CA GLY A 287 -0.96 17.44 8.89
C GLY A 287 -0.35 18.82 9.17
N GLN A 288 -0.08 19.13 10.45
CA GLN A 288 0.56 20.40 10.85
C GLN A 288 1.97 20.56 10.24
N ARG A 289 2.76 19.46 10.20
CA ARG A 289 4.09 19.47 9.56
C ARG A 289 4.00 19.70 8.06
N ARG A 290 3.03 19.07 7.38
CA ARG A 290 2.76 19.30 5.96
C ARG A 290 2.45 20.78 5.70
N ASP A 291 1.54 21.36 6.45
CA ASP A 291 1.09 22.75 6.26
C ASP A 291 2.24 23.74 6.46
N TYR A 292 3.06 23.52 7.49
CA TYR A 292 4.25 24.30 7.71
C TYR A 292 5.25 24.19 6.54
N LEU A 293 5.55 22.96 6.13
CA LEU A 293 6.52 22.72 5.05
C LEU A 293 6.02 23.24 3.71
N LEU A 294 4.73 23.05 3.40
CA LEU A 294 4.10 23.52 2.17
C LEU A 294 4.29 25.04 2.00
N SER A 295 3.95 25.81 3.04
CA SER A 295 4.13 27.26 3.03
C SER A 295 5.59 27.66 2.84
N ALA A 296 6.51 27.03 3.57
CA ALA A 296 7.93 27.34 3.52
C ALA A 296 8.56 27.05 2.14
N VAL A 297 8.19 25.93 1.49
CA VAL A 297 8.74 25.61 0.15
C VAL A 297 8.13 26.49 -0.94
N GLN A 298 6.87 26.92 -0.80
CA GLN A 298 6.24 27.88 -1.72
C GLN A 298 6.95 29.25 -1.65
N GLU A 299 7.32 29.72 -0.44
CA GLU A 299 8.11 30.94 -0.26
C GLU A 299 9.49 30.88 -0.94
N LEU A 300 10.06 29.68 -1.05
CA LEU A 300 11.30 29.43 -1.78
C LEU A 300 11.11 29.32 -3.31
N GLY A 301 9.87 29.46 -3.82
CA GLY A 301 9.54 29.45 -5.24
C GLY A 301 9.30 28.06 -5.84
N PHE A 302 9.15 27.03 -5.01
CA PHE A 302 8.74 25.73 -5.51
C PHE A 302 7.23 25.73 -5.84
N LEU A 303 6.89 25.03 -6.92
CA LEU A 303 5.49 24.70 -7.24
C LEU A 303 5.13 23.40 -6.52
N VAL A 304 4.13 23.49 -5.65
CA VAL A 304 3.66 22.37 -4.80
C VAL A 304 2.15 22.25 -4.95
#